data_8f03d84158afe6d63f38f09349d9bbae
#
_entry.id   8f03d84158afe6d63f38f09349d9bbae
#
_cell.length_a   1.000
_cell.length_b   1.000
_cell.length_c   1.000
_cell.angle_alpha   90.00
_cell.angle_beta   90.00
_cell.angle_gamma   90.00
#
_symmetry.space_group_name_H-M   'P 1'
#
loop_
_entity.id
_entity.type
_entity.pdbx_description
1 polymer ?
#
loop_
_entity_poly.entity_id
_entity_poly.type
_entity_poly.pdbx_seq_one_letter_code
_entity_poly.pdbx_strand_id
1 'polypeptide(L)'
;VGGGAKDADVFKLIEKTGAACFTSFTGRGLIPSNYPLLMGSSLARPDTVGVLSKSDLLVVLGSELAEVDIWRYNLGHKCTLVRVDTDPEVLSDHHKAEFKVNMKVADFVEASLKHFNEQDSKPTWDAKFISQKRKEWISQAKREFPGVANVIKAVEEIVPQETVIYSDMTQFAYLAKEIWDMEKPNHWHHPYGFGTLGYALPAAIGGCIARPNMPTLAIAGDYGFQYTIQEL
;
A
#
# COMPACT_ATOMS: atom_id res chain seq x y z
N VAL A 1 2.90 0.70 5.96
CA VAL A 1 3.84 -0.31 5.44
C VAL A 1 3.97 -0.13 3.94
N GLY A 2 5.19 0.01 3.44
CA GLY A 2 5.50 0.18 2.03
C GLY A 2 6.07 -1.06 1.35
N GLY A 3 6.29 -0.97 0.03
CA GLY A 3 6.83 -2.06 -0.77
C GLY A 3 8.26 -2.48 -0.41
N GLY A 4 9.04 -1.60 0.21
CA GLY A 4 10.37 -1.93 0.74
C GLY A 4 10.36 -2.95 1.88
N ALA A 5 9.17 -3.27 2.43
CA ALA A 5 8.99 -4.26 3.48
C ALA A 5 8.67 -5.68 2.95
N LYS A 6 8.69 -5.90 1.64
CA LYS A 6 8.24 -7.15 0.98
C LYS A 6 8.97 -8.42 1.43
N ASP A 7 10.22 -8.30 1.87
CA ASP A 7 11.05 -9.43 2.27
C ASP A 7 11.05 -9.64 3.80
N ALA A 8 10.21 -8.88 4.52
CA ALA A 8 10.10 -8.92 5.98
C ALA A 8 8.81 -9.58 6.43
N ASP A 9 8.85 -10.30 7.54
CA ASP A 9 7.65 -10.83 8.21
C ASP A 9 6.93 -9.70 8.99
N VAL A 10 6.52 -8.66 8.25
CA VAL A 10 5.93 -7.45 8.83
C VAL A 10 4.62 -7.76 9.52
N PHE A 11 3.82 -8.67 8.95
CA PHE A 11 2.54 -9.03 9.54
C PHE A 11 2.69 -9.61 10.95
N LYS A 12 3.69 -10.44 11.16
CA LYS A 12 4.00 -11.01 12.49
C LYS A 12 4.34 -9.92 13.51
N LEU A 13 5.10 -8.89 13.11
CA LEU A 13 5.39 -7.77 14.00
C LEU A 13 4.11 -6.97 14.33
N ILE A 14 3.29 -6.68 13.30
CA ILE A 14 2.03 -5.94 13.45
C ILE A 14 1.05 -6.70 14.35
N GLU A 15 0.89 -8.00 14.12
CA GLU A 15 0.03 -8.86 14.92
C GLU A 15 0.51 -8.91 16.39
N LYS A 16 1.83 -9.10 16.59
CA LYS A 16 2.42 -9.17 17.92
C LYS A 16 2.30 -7.85 18.69
N THR A 17 2.38 -6.71 18.02
CA THR A 17 2.23 -5.38 18.63
C THR A 17 0.77 -4.91 18.72
N GLY A 18 -0.16 -5.58 18.05
CA GLY A 18 -1.55 -5.13 17.95
C GLY A 18 -1.72 -3.78 17.26
N ALA A 19 -0.79 -3.42 16.38
CA ALA A 19 -0.79 -2.14 15.69
C ALA A 19 -1.87 -2.07 14.60
N ALA A 20 -2.54 -0.93 14.50
CA ALA A 20 -3.34 -0.62 13.31
C ALA A 20 -2.42 -0.24 12.15
N CYS A 21 -2.80 -0.61 10.92
CA CYS A 21 -1.90 -0.56 9.79
C CYS A 21 -2.54 0.04 8.53
N PHE A 22 -1.87 1.04 7.95
CA PHE A 22 -2.05 1.41 6.55
C PHE A 22 -1.01 0.70 5.68
N THR A 23 -1.36 0.41 4.44
CA THR A 23 -0.42 0.00 3.40
C THR A 23 -0.28 1.11 2.36
N SER A 24 0.92 1.31 1.81
CA SER A 24 1.08 2.03 0.55
C SER A 24 0.53 1.18 -0.59
N PHE A 25 0.48 1.73 -1.79
CA PHE A 25 0.05 0.95 -2.96
C PHE A 25 0.92 -0.26 -3.22
N THR A 26 2.23 -0.09 -3.09
CA THR A 26 3.21 -1.17 -3.24
C THR A 26 3.24 -2.12 -2.05
N GLY A 27 2.75 -1.69 -0.90
CA GLY A 27 2.65 -2.49 0.32
C GLY A 27 1.40 -3.38 0.41
N ARG A 28 0.48 -3.29 -0.57
CA ARG A 28 -0.71 -4.14 -0.59
C ARG A 28 -0.34 -5.62 -0.69
N GLY A 29 -1.08 -6.47 0.00
CA GLY A 29 -0.82 -7.90 0.07
C GLY A 29 0.23 -8.33 1.10
N LEU A 30 0.94 -7.37 1.74
CA LEU A 30 1.84 -7.67 2.85
C LEU A 30 1.09 -7.96 4.16
N ILE A 31 -0.10 -7.43 4.28
CA ILE A 31 -0.99 -7.62 5.43
C ILE A 31 -2.27 -8.28 4.91
N PRO A 32 -2.72 -9.40 5.50
CA PRO A 32 -3.95 -10.05 5.09
C PRO A 32 -5.15 -9.12 5.12
N SER A 33 -6.02 -9.18 4.09
CA SER A 33 -7.18 -8.29 3.96
C SER A 33 -8.17 -8.42 5.12
N ASN A 34 -8.21 -9.57 5.77
CA ASN A 34 -9.06 -9.89 6.91
C ASN A 34 -8.47 -9.47 8.27
N TYR A 35 -7.28 -8.88 8.32
CA TYR A 35 -6.71 -8.39 9.58
C TYR A 35 -7.60 -7.28 10.19
N PRO A 36 -8.11 -7.45 11.43
CA PRO A 36 -9.13 -6.55 11.98
C PRO A 36 -8.68 -5.09 12.14
N LEU A 37 -7.37 -4.85 12.21
CA LEU A 37 -6.79 -3.52 12.37
C LEU A 37 -6.17 -2.99 11.06
N LEU A 38 -6.47 -3.60 9.91
CA LEU A 38 -6.05 -3.12 8.61
C LEU A 38 -6.94 -1.96 8.15
N MET A 39 -6.34 -0.82 7.89
CA MET A 39 -6.98 0.38 7.33
C MET A 39 -6.91 0.43 5.79
N GLY A 40 -6.16 -0.49 5.17
CA GLY A 40 -5.97 -0.56 3.71
C GLY A 40 -5.08 0.55 3.14
N SER A 41 -5.22 0.81 1.86
CA SER A 41 -4.44 1.82 1.11
C SER A 41 -5.16 3.18 1.06
N SER A 42 -5.87 3.53 2.12
CA SER A 42 -6.69 4.75 2.20
C SER A 42 -5.96 5.96 2.80
N LEU A 43 -4.63 5.90 2.93
CA LEU A 43 -3.85 6.94 3.61
C LEU A 43 -4.03 8.35 2.99
N ALA A 44 -4.33 8.42 1.69
CA ALA A 44 -4.62 9.66 0.98
C ALA A 44 -5.94 10.35 1.41
N ARG A 45 -6.86 9.62 2.06
CA ARG A 45 -8.15 10.20 2.48
C ARG A 45 -7.96 11.28 3.55
N PRO A 46 -8.63 12.45 3.43
CA PRO A 46 -8.37 13.61 4.30
C PRO A 46 -8.58 13.32 5.79
N ASP A 47 -9.60 12.56 6.16
CA ASP A 47 -9.94 12.28 7.56
C ASP A 47 -9.02 11.24 8.23
N THR A 48 -8.10 10.62 7.47
CA THR A 48 -7.03 9.77 8.04
C THR A 48 -6.11 10.54 8.98
N VAL A 49 -5.97 11.86 8.78
CA VAL A 49 -5.29 12.77 9.71
C VAL A 49 -5.84 12.63 11.14
N GLY A 50 -7.17 12.56 11.28
CA GLY A 50 -7.84 12.37 12.56
C GLY A 50 -7.55 11.02 13.23
N VAL A 51 -7.25 9.99 12.44
CA VAL A 51 -6.83 8.67 12.94
C VAL A 51 -5.36 8.73 13.36
N LEU A 52 -4.49 9.22 12.49
CA LEU A 52 -3.05 9.32 12.76
C LEU A 52 -2.75 10.21 13.99
N SER A 53 -3.55 11.26 14.22
CA SER A 53 -3.38 12.15 15.38
C SER A 53 -3.69 11.49 16.73
N LYS A 54 -4.33 10.31 16.74
CA LYS A 54 -4.64 9.52 17.94
C LYS A 54 -3.60 8.45 18.23
N SER A 55 -2.63 8.25 17.34
CA SER A 55 -1.56 7.28 17.54
C SER A 55 -0.62 7.77 18.64
N ASP A 56 -0.10 6.84 19.42
CA ASP A 56 0.95 7.04 20.44
C ASP A 56 2.35 6.88 19.85
N LEU A 57 2.46 6.10 18.76
CA LEU A 57 3.66 5.89 17.96
C LEU A 57 3.28 5.69 16.50
N LEU A 58 4.02 6.28 15.58
CA LEU A 58 3.90 6.03 14.14
C LEU A 58 5.20 5.42 13.62
N VAL A 59 5.10 4.22 13.05
CA VAL A 59 6.23 3.52 12.45
C VAL A 59 6.01 3.37 10.94
N VAL A 60 6.92 3.90 10.14
CA VAL A 60 6.90 3.78 8.68
C VAL A 60 7.98 2.78 8.26
N LEU A 61 7.55 1.71 7.62
CA LEU A 61 8.39 0.59 7.23
C LEU A 61 8.51 0.52 5.70
N GLY A 62 9.68 0.84 5.14
CA GLY A 62 10.01 0.71 3.72
C GLY A 62 9.04 1.47 2.80
N SER A 63 8.76 2.73 3.13
CA SER A 63 7.90 3.61 2.34
C SER A 63 8.49 5.00 2.25
N GLU A 64 8.58 5.50 1.03
CA GLU A 64 8.93 6.88 0.74
C GLU A 64 7.86 7.87 1.18
N LEU A 65 6.64 7.40 1.49
CA LEU A 65 5.46 8.25 1.68
C LEU A 65 5.23 9.14 0.45
N ALA A 66 5.29 8.51 -0.73
CA ALA A 66 5.13 9.20 -2.00
C ALA A 66 3.84 10.01 -2.06
N GLU A 67 3.84 11.09 -2.83
CA GLU A 67 2.69 11.98 -2.96
C GLU A 67 1.40 11.22 -3.31
N VAL A 68 1.49 10.24 -4.21
CA VAL A 68 0.35 9.40 -4.62
C VAL A 68 -0.24 8.54 -3.50
N ASP A 69 0.54 8.24 -2.44
CA ASP A 69 0.07 7.49 -1.30
C ASP A 69 -0.63 8.38 -0.25
N ILE A 70 -0.26 9.65 -0.16
CA ILE A 70 -0.71 10.52 0.92
C ILE A 70 -1.53 11.74 0.47
N TRP A 71 -1.32 12.26 -0.76
CA TRP A 71 -1.98 13.44 -1.35
C TRP A 71 -2.01 14.67 -0.43
N ARG A 72 -1.01 14.82 0.43
CA ARG A 72 -0.82 15.95 1.33
C ARG A 72 0.63 16.08 1.78
N TYR A 73 1.03 17.24 2.23
CA TYR A 73 2.39 17.49 2.68
C TYR A 73 2.68 16.89 4.07
N ASN A 74 1.72 16.98 5.01
CA ASN A 74 1.88 16.50 6.38
C ASN A 74 1.01 15.28 6.67
N LEU A 75 1.57 14.26 7.33
CA LEU A 75 0.82 13.07 7.75
C LEU A 75 -0.27 13.37 8.78
N GLY A 76 -0.05 14.37 9.65
CA GLY A 76 -1.02 14.79 10.67
C GLY A 76 -0.91 14.03 11.99
N HIS A 77 0.12 13.21 12.18
CA HIS A 77 0.43 12.58 13.48
C HIS A 77 0.89 13.65 14.50
N LYS A 78 0.77 13.30 15.79
CA LYS A 78 1.20 14.14 16.93
C LYS A 78 2.16 13.38 17.85
N CYS A 79 2.47 12.14 17.50
CA CYS A 79 3.33 11.24 18.24
C CYS A 79 4.71 11.15 17.62
N THR A 80 5.61 10.45 18.25
CA THR A 80 6.93 10.09 17.72
C THR A 80 6.78 9.33 16.40
N LEU A 81 7.56 9.75 15.39
CA LEU A 81 7.67 9.10 14.09
C LEU A 81 8.99 8.33 14.01
N VAL A 82 8.90 7.05 13.75
CA VAL A 82 10.02 6.17 13.41
C VAL A 82 9.96 5.83 11.93
N ARG A 83 11.06 6.02 11.20
CA ARG A 83 11.16 5.61 9.80
C ARG A 83 12.28 4.59 9.64
N VAL A 84 11.97 3.50 8.94
CA VAL A 84 12.91 2.42 8.62
C VAL A 84 13.01 2.31 7.11
N ASP A 85 14.17 2.61 6.57
CA ASP A 85 14.44 2.51 5.13
C ASP A 85 15.94 2.26 4.88
N THR A 86 16.27 1.71 3.72
CA THR A 86 17.65 1.55 3.28
C THR A 86 18.22 2.80 2.62
N ASP A 87 17.35 3.71 2.18
CA ASP A 87 17.74 4.96 1.53
C ASP A 87 17.84 6.10 2.55
N PRO A 88 19.05 6.66 2.78
CA PRO A 88 19.24 7.78 3.71
C PRO A 88 18.57 9.08 3.22
N GLU A 89 18.35 9.26 1.91
CA GLU A 89 17.66 10.44 1.37
C GLU A 89 16.18 10.39 1.76
N VAL A 90 15.53 9.23 1.64
CA VAL A 90 14.17 8.99 2.10
C VAL A 90 14.03 9.29 3.59
N LEU A 91 14.99 8.88 4.40
CA LEU A 91 14.99 9.15 5.85
C LEU A 91 15.22 10.63 6.20
N SER A 92 15.72 11.43 5.26
CA SER A 92 16.09 12.84 5.47
C SER A 92 15.13 13.82 4.81
N ASP A 93 14.02 13.33 4.28
CA ASP A 93 13.00 14.14 3.62
C ASP A 93 12.24 15.08 4.61
N HIS A 94 11.20 15.73 4.10
CA HIS A 94 10.40 16.72 4.85
C HIS A 94 9.55 16.14 5.99
N HIS A 95 9.36 14.82 6.05
CA HIS A 95 8.56 14.17 7.10
C HIS A 95 9.25 14.09 8.49
N LYS A 96 10.51 14.51 8.59
CA LYS A 96 11.27 14.76 9.84
C LYS A 96 11.01 13.75 10.97
N ALA A 97 11.36 12.48 10.73
CA ALA A 97 11.24 11.47 11.78
C ALA A 97 12.20 11.75 12.97
N GLU A 98 11.73 11.52 14.19
CA GLU A 98 12.55 11.55 15.40
C GLU A 98 13.56 10.40 15.41
N PHE A 99 13.15 9.22 14.92
CA PHE A 99 14.05 8.08 14.78
C PHE A 99 14.16 7.66 13.32
N LYS A 100 15.38 7.78 12.80
CA LYS A 100 15.74 7.39 11.43
C LYS A 100 16.59 6.12 11.49
N VAL A 101 16.04 5.01 11.06
CA VAL A 101 16.68 3.70 11.13
C VAL A 101 17.09 3.29 9.73
N ASN A 102 18.39 3.48 9.42
CA ASN A 102 18.93 3.14 8.10
C ASN A 102 19.33 1.66 8.05
N MET A 103 18.39 0.79 7.73
CA MET A 103 18.57 -0.65 7.58
C MET A 103 17.44 -1.26 6.74
N LYS A 104 17.62 -2.52 6.36
CA LYS A 104 16.54 -3.29 5.73
C LYS A 104 15.39 -3.49 6.72
N VAL A 105 14.16 -3.39 6.22
CA VAL A 105 12.96 -3.62 7.07
C VAL A 105 12.97 -5.04 7.66
N ALA A 106 13.48 -6.04 6.92
CA ALA A 106 13.59 -7.40 7.42
C ALA A 106 14.45 -7.49 8.69
N ASP A 107 15.62 -6.83 8.69
CA ASP A 107 16.54 -6.83 9.84
C ASP A 107 15.90 -6.10 11.04
N PHE A 108 15.20 -4.99 10.78
CA PHE A 108 14.45 -4.26 11.81
C PHE A 108 13.35 -5.10 12.44
N VAL A 109 12.55 -5.78 11.60
CA VAL A 109 11.46 -6.66 12.05
C VAL A 109 12.00 -7.82 12.86
N GLU A 110 13.07 -8.48 12.40
CA GLU A 110 13.71 -9.60 13.13
C GLU A 110 14.23 -9.14 14.49
N ALA A 111 14.96 -8.02 14.53
CA ALA A 111 15.47 -7.45 15.78
C ALA A 111 14.33 -7.09 16.74
N SER A 112 13.28 -6.45 16.23
CA SER A 112 12.10 -6.07 17.03
C SER A 112 11.42 -7.29 17.62
N LEU A 113 11.16 -8.33 16.82
CA LEU A 113 10.49 -9.56 17.27
C LEU A 113 11.26 -10.30 18.38
N LYS A 114 12.60 -10.19 18.43
CA LYS A 114 13.43 -10.75 19.50
C LYS A 114 13.24 -10.03 20.84
N HIS A 115 12.89 -8.75 20.81
CA HIS A 115 12.72 -7.94 22.03
C HIS A 115 11.29 -7.90 22.55
N PHE A 116 10.29 -8.22 21.73
CA PHE A 116 8.91 -8.29 22.20
C PHE A 116 8.63 -9.60 22.92
N ASN A 117 8.33 -9.55 24.23
CA ASN A 117 7.80 -10.67 24.99
C ASN A 117 6.30 -10.85 24.72
N GLU A 118 5.81 -12.09 24.77
CA GLU A 118 4.38 -12.41 24.47
C GLU A 118 3.37 -11.72 25.39
N GLN A 119 3.84 -11.16 26.51
CA GLN A 119 2.99 -10.52 27.52
C GLN A 119 2.77 -9.01 27.30
N ASP A 120 3.46 -8.38 26.31
CA ASP A 120 3.60 -6.93 26.26
C ASP A 120 2.60 -6.23 25.33
N SER A 121 1.85 -6.96 24.51
CA SER A 121 0.99 -6.33 23.51
C SER A 121 -0.48 -6.62 23.68
N LYS A 122 -1.20 -5.67 24.28
CA LYS A 122 -2.66 -5.60 24.11
C LYS A 122 -2.95 -4.58 23.02
N PRO A 123 -3.73 -4.94 21.98
CA PRO A 123 -4.18 -3.95 20.99
C PRO A 123 -4.88 -2.80 21.73
N THR A 124 -4.42 -1.58 21.49
CA THR A 124 -5.07 -0.37 22.03
C THR A 124 -6.13 0.18 21.07
N TRP A 125 -6.08 -0.24 19.80
CA TRP A 125 -7.03 0.13 18.77
C TRP A 125 -8.31 -0.72 18.84
N ASP A 126 -9.47 -0.04 18.79
CA ASP A 126 -10.75 -0.73 18.65
C ASP A 126 -10.93 -1.24 17.20
N ALA A 127 -10.97 -2.55 17.03
CA ALA A 127 -11.14 -3.19 15.72
C ALA A 127 -12.47 -2.80 15.05
N LYS A 128 -13.53 -2.51 15.80
CA LYS A 128 -14.80 -2.04 15.25
C LYS A 128 -14.65 -0.64 14.66
N PHE A 129 -13.95 0.24 15.37
CA PHE A 129 -13.65 1.59 14.87
C PHE A 129 -12.84 1.53 13.57
N ILE A 130 -11.76 0.73 13.52
CA ILE A 130 -10.90 0.57 12.34
C ILE A 130 -11.72 0.02 11.15
N SER A 131 -12.45 -1.07 11.38
CA SER A 131 -13.29 -1.69 10.33
C SER A 131 -14.35 -0.73 9.81
N GLN A 132 -14.98 0.05 10.68
CA GLN A 132 -15.97 1.05 10.28
C GLN A 132 -15.32 2.15 9.44
N LYS A 133 -14.16 2.70 9.87
CA LYS A 133 -13.45 3.73 9.12
C LYS A 133 -13.02 3.24 7.74
N ARG A 134 -12.46 2.04 7.63
CA ARG A 134 -12.11 1.44 6.36
C ARG A 134 -13.33 1.32 5.42
N LYS A 135 -14.47 0.85 5.93
CA LYS A 135 -15.72 0.77 5.15
C LYS A 135 -16.22 2.14 4.70
N GLU A 136 -16.13 3.15 5.57
CA GLU A 136 -16.50 4.54 5.23
C GLU A 136 -15.64 5.07 4.08
N TRP A 137 -14.31 4.90 4.12
CA TRP A 137 -13.39 5.34 3.07
C TRP A 137 -13.64 4.62 1.74
N ILE A 138 -13.80 3.30 1.77
CA ILE A 138 -14.14 2.51 0.57
C ILE A 138 -15.48 2.96 -0.02
N SER A 139 -16.50 3.19 0.82
CA SER A 139 -17.81 3.67 0.37
C SER A 139 -17.74 5.09 -0.20
N GLN A 140 -16.91 5.95 0.37
CA GLN A 140 -16.67 7.29 -0.15
C GLN A 140 -16.01 7.23 -1.52
N ALA A 141 -14.95 6.46 -1.66
CA ALA A 141 -14.24 6.25 -2.92
C ALA A 141 -15.19 5.77 -4.03
N LYS A 142 -16.03 4.78 -3.73
CA LYS A 142 -17.03 4.25 -4.67
C LYS A 142 -18.07 5.29 -5.08
N ARG A 143 -18.49 6.18 -4.18
CA ARG A 143 -19.46 7.25 -4.50
C ARG A 143 -18.87 8.37 -5.35
N GLU A 144 -17.58 8.63 -5.23
CA GLU A 144 -16.88 9.64 -6.05
C GLU A 144 -16.86 9.26 -7.53
N PHE A 145 -16.69 7.96 -7.82
CA PHE A 145 -16.58 7.43 -9.19
C PHE A 145 -17.41 6.15 -9.39
N PRO A 146 -18.75 6.23 -9.31
CA PRO A 146 -19.60 5.03 -9.25
C PRO A 146 -19.54 4.17 -10.52
N GLY A 147 -19.39 4.77 -11.69
CA GLY A 147 -19.22 4.03 -12.94
C GLY A 147 -17.93 3.22 -12.95
N VAL A 148 -16.81 3.82 -12.56
CA VAL A 148 -15.50 3.17 -12.48
C VAL A 148 -15.50 2.08 -11.41
N ALA A 149 -16.15 2.33 -10.25
CA ALA A 149 -16.27 1.35 -9.18
C ALA A 149 -16.98 0.06 -9.63
N ASN A 150 -18.03 0.20 -10.44
CA ASN A 150 -18.74 -0.96 -11.01
C ASN A 150 -17.86 -1.76 -11.99
N VAL A 151 -17.06 -1.08 -12.81
CA VAL A 151 -16.10 -1.75 -13.71
C VAL A 151 -15.03 -2.47 -12.91
N ILE A 152 -14.46 -1.82 -11.89
CA ILE A 152 -13.45 -2.45 -11.01
C ILE A 152 -14.02 -3.73 -10.38
N LYS A 153 -15.23 -3.65 -9.83
CA LYS A 153 -15.89 -4.81 -9.22
C LYS A 153 -16.07 -5.94 -10.21
N ALA A 154 -16.54 -5.66 -11.44
CA ALA A 154 -16.71 -6.67 -12.47
C ALA A 154 -15.38 -7.32 -12.89
N VAL A 155 -14.29 -6.53 -12.96
CA VAL A 155 -12.96 -7.06 -13.28
C VAL A 155 -12.42 -7.90 -12.11
N GLU A 156 -12.54 -7.43 -10.87
CA GLU A 156 -12.12 -8.14 -9.67
C GLU A 156 -12.80 -9.52 -9.54
N GLU A 157 -14.10 -9.63 -9.86
CA GLU A 157 -14.87 -10.86 -9.78
C GLU A 157 -14.43 -11.93 -10.80
N ILE A 158 -13.86 -11.54 -11.94
CA ILE A 158 -13.47 -12.46 -13.02
C ILE A 158 -11.97 -12.74 -13.11
N VAL A 159 -11.15 -11.84 -12.56
CA VAL A 159 -9.68 -11.97 -12.62
C VAL A 159 -9.21 -13.02 -11.61
N PRO A 160 -8.46 -14.05 -12.04
CA PRO A 160 -7.90 -15.03 -11.12
C PRO A 160 -7.04 -14.38 -10.04
N GLN A 161 -7.10 -14.91 -8.83
CA GLN A 161 -6.40 -14.35 -7.66
C GLN A 161 -4.85 -14.30 -7.83
N GLU A 162 -4.32 -15.21 -8.66
CA GLU A 162 -2.88 -15.29 -8.97
C GLU A 162 -2.44 -14.29 -10.06
N THR A 163 -3.35 -13.46 -10.58
CA THR A 163 -3.03 -12.53 -11.67
C THR A 163 -2.08 -11.44 -11.19
N VAL A 164 -1.05 -11.21 -11.99
CA VAL A 164 -0.16 -10.05 -11.81
C VAL A 164 -0.67 -8.90 -12.67
N ILE A 165 -0.96 -7.77 -12.05
CA ILE A 165 -1.54 -6.59 -12.67
C ILE A 165 -0.45 -5.54 -12.89
N TYR A 166 -0.40 -5.02 -14.11
CA TYR A 166 0.43 -3.88 -14.49
C TYR A 166 -0.50 -2.76 -14.94
N SER A 167 -0.43 -1.60 -14.30
CA SER A 167 -1.33 -0.50 -14.62
C SER A 167 -0.61 0.81 -14.86
N ASP A 168 -1.13 1.58 -15.82
CA ASP A 168 -0.78 2.99 -15.98
C ASP A 168 -1.50 3.86 -14.95
N MET A 169 -1.14 5.13 -14.91
CA MET A 169 -1.84 6.18 -14.19
C MET A 169 -3.21 6.43 -14.83
N THR A 170 -4.21 5.68 -14.41
CA THR A 170 -5.59 5.74 -14.90
C THR A 170 -6.56 5.97 -13.75
N GLN A 171 -7.74 6.51 -14.06
CA GLN A 171 -8.80 6.65 -13.06
C GLN A 171 -9.19 5.30 -12.45
N PHE A 172 -9.16 4.23 -13.26
CA PHE A 172 -9.37 2.85 -12.80
C PHE A 172 -8.32 2.47 -11.73
N ALA A 173 -7.02 2.66 -12.02
CA ALA A 173 -5.95 2.29 -11.10
C ALA A 173 -5.99 3.11 -9.81
N TYR A 174 -6.26 4.42 -9.89
CA TYR A 174 -6.37 5.28 -8.72
C TYR A 174 -7.48 4.82 -7.78
N LEU A 175 -8.65 4.47 -8.31
CA LEU A 175 -9.76 4.00 -7.48
C LEU A 175 -9.53 2.56 -7.00
N ALA A 176 -9.09 1.67 -7.90
CA ALA A 176 -8.87 0.26 -7.58
C ALA A 176 -7.88 0.06 -6.42
N LYS A 177 -6.85 0.90 -6.31
CA LYS A 177 -5.90 0.83 -5.19
C LYS A 177 -6.54 1.00 -3.82
N GLU A 178 -7.65 1.74 -3.73
CA GLU A 178 -8.35 2.00 -2.48
C GLU A 178 -9.43 0.96 -2.18
N ILE A 179 -10.02 0.35 -3.22
CA ILE A 179 -11.22 -0.50 -3.07
C ILE A 179 -11.01 -1.97 -3.41
N TRP A 180 -9.93 -2.33 -4.10
CA TRP A 180 -9.58 -3.70 -4.47
C TRP A 180 -8.41 -4.18 -3.60
N ASP A 181 -8.69 -5.10 -2.69
CA ASP A 181 -7.67 -5.67 -1.82
C ASP A 181 -6.79 -6.67 -2.59
N MET A 182 -5.49 -6.66 -2.28
CA MET A 182 -4.55 -7.65 -2.79
C MET A 182 -4.23 -8.64 -1.67
N GLU A 183 -4.31 -9.92 -1.97
CA GLU A 183 -4.02 -10.99 -1.00
C GLU A 183 -2.55 -11.41 -0.99
N LYS A 184 -1.80 -11.00 -2.03
CA LYS A 184 -0.37 -11.30 -2.17
C LYS A 184 0.42 -10.05 -2.52
N PRO A 185 1.61 -9.87 -1.96
CA PRO A 185 2.50 -8.78 -2.35
C PRO A 185 3.00 -8.97 -3.79
N ASN A 186 3.42 -7.88 -4.42
CA ASN A 186 3.96 -7.86 -5.79
C ASN A 186 3.00 -8.40 -6.88
N HIS A 187 1.69 -8.32 -6.65
CA HIS A 187 0.67 -8.68 -7.65
C HIS A 187 0.05 -7.46 -8.33
N TRP A 188 0.42 -6.24 -7.93
CA TRP A 188 0.04 -5.03 -8.65
C TRP A 188 1.22 -4.09 -8.79
N HIS A 189 1.65 -3.87 -10.01
CA HIS A 189 2.73 -2.97 -10.40
C HIS A 189 2.18 -1.71 -11.04
N HIS A 190 2.73 -0.56 -10.66
CA HIS A 190 2.25 0.76 -11.08
C HIS A 190 3.43 1.75 -11.03
N PRO A 191 3.53 2.75 -11.92
CA PRO A 191 4.68 3.66 -11.97
C PRO A 191 4.60 4.76 -10.90
N TYR A 192 4.65 4.38 -9.63
CA TYR A 192 4.44 5.26 -8.48
C TYR A 192 5.42 6.44 -8.39
N GLY A 193 6.69 6.19 -8.71
CA GLY A 193 7.75 7.18 -8.48
C GLY A 193 7.72 8.35 -9.45
N PHE A 194 7.31 8.13 -10.71
CA PHE A 194 7.35 9.13 -11.76
C PHE A 194 5.99 9.43 -12.42
N GLY A 195 5.03 8.50 -12.30
CA GLY A 195 3.69 8.68 -12.86
C GLY A 195 3.62 8.64 -14.37
N THR A 196 4.51 7.88 -15.03
CA THR A 196 4.58 7.82 -16.47
C THR A 196 3.40 7.07 -17.08
N LEU A 197 2.96 7.50 -18.28
CA LEU A 197 2.03 6.76 -19.15
C LEU A 197 2.83 5.84 -20.08
N GLY A 198 2.19 4.76 -20.54
CA GLY A 198 2.83 3.76 -21.40
C GLY A 198 3.71 2.75 -20.66
N TYR A 199 3.56 2.65 -19.35
CA TYR A 199 4.25 1.65 -18.53
C TYR A 199 3.58 0.27 -18.60
N ALA A 200 2.24 0.22 -18.57
CA ALA A 200 1.51 -1.01 -18.33
C ALA A 200 1.75 -2.08 -19.41
N LEU A 201 1.73 -1.72 -20.68
CA LEU A 201 1.87 -2.66 -21.79
C LEU A 201 3.25 -3.34 -21.82
N PRO A 202 4.39 -2.63 -21.93
CA PRO A 202 5.70 -3.27 -21.97
C PRO A 202 6.04 -3.99 -20.66
N ALA A 203 5.62 -3.47 -19.52
CA ALA A 203 5.82 -4.13 -18.24
C ALA A 203 5.03 -5.44 -18.13
N ALA A 204 3.80 -5.49 -18.65
CA ALA A 204 3.01 -6.72 -18.70
C ALA A 204 3.61 -7.76 -19.65
N ILE A 205 4.12 -7.35 -20.81
CA ILE A 205 4.82 -8.25 -21.74
C ILE A 205 6.04 -8.85 -21.04
N GLY A 206 6.88 -8.03 -20.41
CA GLY A 206 8.02 -8.51 -19.62
C GLY A 206 7.61 -9.41 -18.47
N GLY A 207 6.49 -9.10 -17.81
CA GLY A 207 5.89 -9.92 -16.76
C GLY A 207 5.46 -11.30 -17.23
N CYS A 208 4.80 -11.39 -18.39
CA CYS A 208 4.45 -12.66 -19.02
C CYS A 208 5.66 -13.52 -19.35
N ILE A 209 6.74 -12.91 -19.85
CA ILE A 209 7.98 -13.62 -20.17
C ILE A 209 8.65 -14.14 -18.89
N ALA A 210 8.71 -13.30 -17.85
CA ALA A 210 9.37 -13.65 -16.59
C ALA A 210 8.57 -14.66 -15.74
N ARG A 211 7.23 -14.68 -15.90
CA ARG A 211 6.30 -15.51 -15.11
C ARG A 211 5.29 -16.21 -16.02
N PRO A 212 5.71 -17.12 -16.90
CA PRO A 212 4.87 -17.70 -17.97
C PRO A 212 3.66 -18.49 -17.45
N ASN A 213 3.68 -18.91 -16.19
CA ASN A 213 2.60 -19.69 -15.57
C ASN A 213 1.61 -18.83 -14.77
N MET A 214 1.77 -17.51 -14.76
CA MET A 214 0.89 -16.60 -14.01
C MET A 214 0.07 -15.76 -15.00
N PRO A 215 -1.26 -15.69 -14.81
CA PRO A 215 -2.07 -14.75 -15.56
C PRO A 215 -1.55 -13.33 -15.37
N THR A 216 -1.53 -12.57 -16.46
CA THR A 216 -1.06 -11.19 -16.45
C THR A 216 -2.11 -10.28 -17.04
N LEU A 217 -2.38 -9.16 -16.38
CA LEU A 217 -3.35 -8.15 -16.81
C LEU A 217 -2.64 -6.80 -16.97
N ALA A 218 -2.75 -6.21 -18.17
CA ALA A 218 -2.35 -4.83 -18.42
C ALA A 218 -3.57 -3.91 -18.35
N ILE A 219 -3.48 -2.81 -17.59
CA ILE A 219 -4.53 -1.79 -17.49
C ILE A 219 -3.94 -0.47 -17.95
N ALA A 220 -4.28 -0.03 -19.13
CA ALA A 220 -3.82 1.22 -19.73
C ALA A 220 -5.01 2.08 -20.17
N GLY A 221 -4.83 3.40 -20.16
CA GLY A 221 -5.68 4.30 -20.87
C GLY A 221 -5.34 4.30 -22.37
N ASP A 222 -6.19 4.94 -23.16
CA ASP A 222 -6.01 5.05 -24.61
C ASP A 222 -4.66 5.68 -25.01
N TYR A 223 -4.28 6.79 -24.40
CA TYR A 223 -2.99 7.41 -24.65
C TYR A 223 -1.81 6.57 -24.15
N GLY A 224 -1.91 6.02 -22.94
CA GLY A 224 -0.87 5.15 -22.39
C GLY A 224 -0.61 3.94 -23.29
N PHE A 225 -1.66 3.32 -23.81
CA PHE A 225 -1.56 2.23 -24.77
C PHE A 225 -0.89 2.67 -26.07
N GLN A 226 -1.29 3.83 -26.62
CA GLN A 226 -0.73 4.34 -27.89
C GLN A 226 0.76 4.70 -27.79
N TYR A 227 1.26 5.15 -26.62
CA TYR A 227 2.68 5.48 -26.47
C TYR A 227 3.62 4.30 -26.64
N THR A 228 3.15 3.10 -26.41
CA THR A 228 3.96 1.88 -26.43
C THR A 228 3.36 0.75 -27.25
N ILE A 229 2.39 1.04 -28.14
CA ILE A 229 1.72 0.06 -28.99
C ILE A 229 2.69 -0.70 -29.89
N GLN A 230 3.83 -0.11 -30.25
CA GLN A 230 4.89 -0.72 -31.04
C GLN A 230 5.58 -1.91 -30.32
N GLU A 231 5.34 -2.10 -29.03
CA GLU A 231 5.86 -3.24 -28.27
C GLU A 231 5.04 -4.53 -28.46
N LEU A 232 3.88 -4.46 -29.13
CA LEU A 232 3.10 -5.59 -29.55
C LEU A 232 3.71 -6.25 -30.80
#